data_91df588e21fc9a9511509825d24cb929
#
_entry.id   91df588e21fc9a9511509825d24cb929
#
_cell.length_a   1.000
_cell.length_b   1.000
_cell.length_c   1.000
_cell.angle_alpha   90.00
_cell.angle_beta   90.00
_cell.angle_gamma   90.00
#
_symmetry.space_group_name_H-M   'P 1'
#
loop_
_entity.id
_entity.type
_entity.pdbx_description
1 polymer ?
#
loop_
_entity_poly.entity_id
_entity_poly.type
_entity_poly.pdbx_seq_one_letter_code
_entity_poly.pdbx_strand_id
1 'polypeptide(L)'
;MIRQLGLPTWFGSLSSADTNWKDLLRILGKLNDGKEYTDNELEEMDWHQKSKLVQKDPVTCSRYFDYRVQQFINLVLKSDHDPIGKLTDFFYRVEFQQRGSPHIHILIWIENAPVYESDSNEDVVAFIDKYVSCSLSENDTSLVNLQVHKHSKTCRKKGHPICRFGFPLPPMKATVILEPLKENDDIEKYKAIYKEIQNEINTLHNSEDIDQMTYDMFLDDVLQMNDENYIKAIRSNLSGPKVFLKRKPSEVRVNGYMKTVLIAWQANHDLQFVLDAFACAVYIVSYISKSQKGMSALLDQAAKEARQGNLDLKHQVRHIGNYFSNSVETSAQEATYLTLQMPLTKATRQVVFINTSPQHKRTFLLKQSSALEKLGPDSTEIESDNDIKRYSRRPKQLENWCLADYVSQLELQYPKTSESSDHETEQQENESESENEEANADVIEENNNKIDIT
;
A
#
# COMPACT_ATOMS: atom_id res chain seq x y z
N MET A 1 9.65 -8.82 -3.48
CA MET A 1 8.92 -9.53 -2.43
C MET A 1 7.91 -10.54 -3.01
N ILE A 2 6.88 -10.18 -3.76
CA ILE A 2 5.88 -11.17 -4.28
C ILE A 2 6.54 -12.34 -5.03
N ARG A 3 7.56 -12.09 -5.86
CA ARG A 3 8.27 -13.17 -6.56
C ARG A 3 9.02 -14.13 -5.60
N GLN A 4 9.51 -13.64 -4.47
CA GLN A 4 10.34 -14.42 -3.55
C GLN A 4 9.52 -15.04 -2.40
N LEU A 5 8.50 -14.33 -1.93
CA LEU A 5 7.69 -14.72 -0.78
C LEU A 5 6.34 -15.32 -1.17
N GLY A 6 6.03 -15.32 -2.48
CA GLY A 6 4.70 -15.72 -2.94
C GLY A 6 3.63 -14.66 -2.70
N LEU A 7 2.39 -15.12 -2.70
CA LEU A 7 1.20 -14.30 -2.52
C LEU A 7 1.18 -13.65 -1.13
N PRO A 8 1.00 -12.31 -1.00
CA PRO A 8 0.72 -11.73 0.31
C PRO A 8 -0.64 -12.21 0.82
N THR A 9 -0.77 -12.34 2.13
CA THR A 9 -2.03 -12.75 2.78
C THR A 9 -3.05 -11.63 2.77
N TRP A 10 -2.61 -10.42 3.19
CA TRP A 10 -3.47 -9.25 3.29
C TRP A 10 -2.95 -8.11 2.42
N PHE A 11 -3.87 -7.49 1.70
CA PHE A 11 -3.70 -6.16 1.12
C PHE A 11 -4.49 -5.16 1.93
N GLY A 12 -3.86 -4.06 2.34
CA GLY A 12 -4.49 -3.07 3.19
C GLY A 12 -4.31 -1.64 2.73
N SER A 13 -5.26 -0.82 3.15
CA SER A 13 -5.18 0.64 3.08
C SER A 13 -5.57 1.22 4.44
N LEU A 14 -4.69 2.04 5.02
CA LEU A 14 -4.92 2.73 6.29
C LEU A 14 -4.90 4.24 6.03
N SER A 15 -6.05 4.88 6.18
CA SER A 15 -6.20 6.32 5.95
C SER A 15 -5.85 7.13 7.18
N SER A 16 -5.35 8.34 7.01
CA SER A 16 -5.28 9.30 8.11
C SER A 16 -6.68 9.78 8.51
N ALA A 17 -6.81 10.18 9.77
CA ALA A 17 -8.00 10.83 10.31
C ALA A 17 -7.61 12.09 11.08
N ASP A 18 -6.86 12.98 10.44
CA ASP A 18 -6.24 14.15 11.04
C ASP A 18 -7.20 15.00 11.89
N THR A 19 -8.46 15.12 11.43
CA THR A 19 -9.52 15.85 12.16
C THR A 19 -10.21 15.05 13.26
N ASN A 20 -9.92 13.75 13.38
CA ASN A 20 -10.56 12.87 14.37
C ASN A 20 -9.61 12.41 15.48
N TRP A 21 -8.30 12.45 15.22
CA TRP A 21 -7.31 12.03 16.21
C TRP A 21 -7.14 13.11 17.27
N LYS A 22 -7.74 12.91 18.44
CA LYS A 22 -7.73 13.86 19.54
C LYS A 22 -6.32 14.27 19.98
N ASP A 23 -5.39 13.32 20.02
CA ASP A 23 -4.01 13.60 20.40
C ASP A 23 -3.31 14.54 19.42
N LEU A 24 -3.52 14.33 18.12
CA LEU A 24 -3.01 15.26 17.09
C LEU A 24 -3.59 16.66 17.29
N LEU A 25 -4.91 16.76 17.48
CA LEU A 25 -5.58 18.06 17.67
C LEU A 25 -5.11 18.78 18.93
N ARG A 26 -4.82 18.08 20.03
CA ARG A 26 -4.21 18.67 21.24
C ARG A 26 -2.81 19.22 20.95
N ILE A 27 -1.98 18.42 20.25
CA ILE A 27 -0.63 18.86 19.85
C ILE A 27 -0.70 20.13 18.98
N LEU A 28 -1.57 20.13 17.96
CA LEU A 28 -1.76 21.26 17.08
C LEU A 28 -2.28 22.50 17.83
N GLY A 29 -3.23 22.33 18.75
CA GLY A 29 -3.72 23.42 19.58
C GLY A 29 -2.62 24.04 20.43
N LYS A 30 -1.81 23.21 21.09
CA LYS A 30 -0.69 23.65 21.90
C LYS A 30 0.38 24.38 21.10
N LEU A 31 0.75 23.85 19.94
CA LEU A 31 1.79 24.45 19.09
C LEU A 31 1.33 25.73 18.38
N ASN A 32 0.11 25.73 17.83
CA ASN A 32 -0.35 26.82 16.97
C ASN A 32 -1.07 27.96 17.72
N ASP A 33 -1.81 27.61 18.79
CA ASP A 33 -2.68 28.55 19.48
C ASP A 33 -2.28 28.72 20.96
N GLY A 34 -1.25 27.99 21.44
CA GLY A 34 -0.84 27.98 22.87
C GLY A 34 -1.91 27.41 23.80
N LYS A 35 -2.92 26.72 23.25
CA LYS A 35 -4.07 26.21 24.01
C LYS A 35 -4.04 24.69 24.09
N GLU A 36 -4.19 24.17 25.29
CA GLU A 36 -4.37 22.74 25.54
C GLU A 36 -5.86 22.45 25.62
N TYR A 37 -6.37 21.77 24.59
CA TYR A 37 -7.79 21.42 24.49
C TYR A 37 -8.12 20.16 25.28
N THR A 38 -9.23 20.21 26.04
CA THR A 38 -9.82 19.05 26.68
C THR A 38 -10.56 18.16 25.68
N ASP A 39 -10.90 16.92 26.06
CA ASP A 39 -11.67 16.02 25.22
C ASP A 39 -13.04 16.58 24.86
N ASN A 40 -13.72 17.19 25.80
CA ASN A 40 -15.03 17.80 25.60
C ASN A 40 -14.95 18.96 24.58
N GLU A 41 -13.95 19.86 24.73
CA GLU A 41 -13.76 20.94 23.77
C GLU A 41 -13.47 20.42 22.36
N LEU A 42 -12.69 19.33 22.22
CA LEU A 42 -12.42 18.70 20.92
C LEU A 42 -13.65 18.01 20.33
N GLU A 43 -14.54 17.47 21.15
CA GLU A 43 -15.81 16.88 20.69
C GLU A 43 -16.79 17.94 20.22
N GLU A 44 -16.86 19.08 20.90
CA GLU A 44 -17.71 20.23 20.56
C GLU A 44 -17.22 21.00 19.32
N MET A 45 -15.94 20.89 18.97
CA MET A 45 -15.39 21.51 17.76
C MET A 45 -16.06 20.96 16.50
N ASP A 46 -16.50 21.88 15.64
CA ASP A 46 -16.97 21.51 14.31
C ASP A 46 -15.83 21.10 13.37
N TRP A 47 -16.21 20.56 12.21
CA TRP A 47 -15.23 20.11 11.21
C TRP A 47 -14.34 21.26 10.69
N HIS A 48 -14.86 22.48 10.56
CA HIS A 48 -14.10 23.62 10.06
C HIS A 48 -13.02 24.05 11.04
N GLN A 49 -13.33 24.06 12.32
CA GLN A 49 -12.37 24.39 13.40
C GLN A 49 -11.23 23.36 13.43
N LYS A 50 -11.55 22.06 13.41
CA LYS A 50 -10.57 20.96 13.35
C LYS A 50 -9.73 21.02 12.08
N SER A 51 -10.35 21.23 10.91
CA SER A 51 -9.67 21.37 9.64
C SER A 51 -8.70 22.56 9.60
N LYS A 52 -9.06 23.68 10.23
CA LYS A 52 -8.21 24.86 10.34
C LYS A 52 -6.94 24.59 11.15
N LEU A 53 -7.05 23.82 12.26
CA LEU A 53 -5.87 23.41 13.03
C LEU A 53 -4.93 22.57 12.17
N VAL A 54 -5.46 21.57 11.47
CA VAL A 54 -4.69 20.69 10.58
C VAL A 54 -4.00 21.46 9.45
N GLN A 55 -4.71 22.41 8.83
CA GLN A 55 -4.16 23.21 7.73
C GLN A 55 -3.04 24.15 8.14
N LYS A 56 -3.02 24.62 9.40
CA LYS A 56 -2.00 25.53 9.91
C LYS A 56 -0.62 24.87 10.02
N ASP A 57 -0.57 23.56 10.29
CA ASP A 57 0.69 22.87 10.54
C ASP A 57 0.75 21.49 9.85
N PRO A 58 1.02 21.47 8.54
CA PRO A 58 1.16 20.24 7.79
C PRO A 58 2.39 19.42 8.20
N VAL A 59 3.40 20.06 8.80
CA VAL A 59 4.63 19.40 9.25
C VAL A 59 4.31 18.46 10.44
N THR A 60 3.65 19.01 11.46
CA THR A 60 3.24 18.21 12.63
C THR A 60 2.27 17.09 12.21
N CYS A 61 1.32 17.36 11.30
CA CYS A 61 0.39 16.35 10.79
C CYS A 61 1.15 15.20 10.11
N SER A 62 2.10 15.51 9.23
CA SER A 62 2.89 14.50 8.51
C SER A 62 3.73 13.64 9.45
N ARG A 63 4.44 14.27 10.40
CA ARG A 63 5.24 13.57 11.41
C ARG A 63 4.40 12.71 12.33
N TYR A 64 3.22 13.20 12.73
CA TYR A 64 2.30 12.45 13.56
C TYR A 64 1.75 11.22 12.82
N PHE A 65 1.40 11.36 11.54
CA PHE A 65 0.98 10.24 10.71
C PHE A 65 2.08 9.17 10.61
N ASP A 66 3.31 9.56 10.29
CA ASP A 66 4.44 8.63 10.21
C ASP A 66 4.69 7.94 11.56
N TYR A 67 4.68 8.70 12.67
CA TYR A 67 4.79 8.14 14.01
C TYR A 67 3.70 7.09 14.29
N ARG A 68 2.43 7.39 13.96
CA ARG A 68 1.33 6.41 14.13
C ARG A 68 1.54 5.16 13.31
N VAL A 69 1.98 5.28 12.06
CA VAL A 69 2.30 4.13 11.20
C VAL A 69 3.40 3.27 11.83
N GLN A 70 4.48 3.90 12.33
CA GLN A 70 5.56 3.17 12.98
C GLN A 70 5.09 2.46 14.26
N GLN A 71 4.29 3.14 15.11
CA GLN A 71 3.73 2.54 16.32
C GLN A 71 2.77 1.40 15.97
N PHE A 72 1.90 1.56 14.99
CA PHE A 72 1.00 0.51 14.55
C PHE A 72 1.76 -0.74 14.09
N ILE A 73 2.82 -0.58 13.30
CA ILE A 73 3.64 -1.71 12.86
C ILE A 73 4.33 -2.37 14.05
N ASN A 74 4.95 -1.59 14.93
CA ASN A 74 5.77 -2.15 16.00
C ASN A 74 4.95 -2.72 17.17
N LEU A 75 3.83 -2.09 17.53
CA LEU A 75 3.04 -2.46 18.69
C LEU A 75 1.82 -3.34 18.35
N VAL A 76 1.36 -3.33 17.09
CA VAL A 76 0.20 -4.11 16.68
C VAL A 76 0.64 -5.25 15.74
N LEU A 77 1.20 -4.93 14.58
CA LEU A 77 1.51 -5.96 13.58
C LEU A 77 2.63 -6.92 14.02
N LYS A 78 3.63 -6.41 14.76
CA LYS A 78 4.73 -7.22 15.30
C LYS A 78 4.50 -7.68 16.74
N SER A 79 3.28 -7.55 17.24
CA SER A 79 2.92 -7.99 18.59
C SER A 79 2.92 -9.52 18.68
N ASP A 80 3.38 -10.06 19.81
CA ASP A 80 3.33 -11.49 20.12
C ASP A 80 1.89 -12.03 20.27
N HIS A 81 0.88 -11.13 20.24
CA HIS A 81 -0.54 -11.51 20.27
C HIS A 81 -1.12 -11.87 18.89
N ASP A 82 -0.35 -11.69 17.81
CA ASP A 82 -0.72 -12.05 16.43
C ASP A 82 -2.13 -11.58 16.01
N PRO A 83 -2.48 -10.30 16.17
CA PRO A 83 -3.86 -9.82 16.02
C PRO A 83 -4.45 -9.97 14.62
N ILE A 84 -3.62 -10.20 13.62
CA ILE A 84 -4.00 -10.46 12.22
C ILE A 84 -3.37 -11.76 11.69
N GLY A 85 -2.80 -12.58 12.58
CA GLY A 85 -1.91 -13.69 12.31
C GLY A 85 -0.45 -13.31 12.52
N LYS A 86 0.43 -14.30 12.63
CA LYS A 86 1.85 -14.10 12.89
C LYS A 86 2.52 -13.48 11.67
N LEU A 87 3.01 -12.24 11.84
CA LEU A 87 3.64 -11.48 10.78
C LEU A 87 4.99 -12.09 10.38
N THR A 88 5.18 -12.38 9.11
CA THR A 88 6.49 -12.74 8.54
C THR A 88 7.12 -11.55 7.82
N ASP A 89 6.38 -10.95 6.92
CA ASP A 89 6.87 -9.84 6.10
C ASP A 89 5.80 -8.79 5.85
N PHE A 90 6.24 -7.56 5.60
CA PHE A 90 5.37 -6.49 5.11
C PHE A 90 6.11 -5.57 4.13
N PHE A 91 5.32 -4.91 3.31
CA PHE A 91 5.73 -3.77 2.49
C PHE A 91 4.64 -2.72 2.55
N TYR A 92 4.96 -1.46 2.82
CA TYR A 92 4.00 -0.38 2.65
C TYR A 92 4.54 0.78 1.82
N ARG A 93 3.60 1.55 1.26
CA ARG A 93 3.84 2.81 0.58
C ARG A 93 2.89 3.88 1.09
N VAL A 94 3.43 5.07 1.35
CA VAL A 94 2.66 6.27 1.65
C VAL A 94 2.19 6.90 0.34
N GLU A 95 0.92 7.24 0.25
CA GLU A 95 0.30 7.97 -0.85
C GLU A 95 -0.47 9.17 -0.31
N PHE A 96 -0.46 10.29 -1.05
CA PHE A 96 -1.20 11.49 -0.69
C PHE A 96 -2.43 11.63 -1.57
N GLN A 97 -3.58 11.83 -0.94
CA GLN A 97 -4.82 12.12 -1.66
C GLN A 97 -4.77 13.58 -2.15
N GLN A 98 -5.57 13.90 -3.19
CA GLN A 98 -5.70 15.27 -3.70
C GLN A 98 -5.97 16.33 -2.60
N ARG A 99 -6.52 15.92 -1.45
CA ARG A 99 -6.80 16.78 -0.29
C ARG A 99 -5.63 16.94 0.67
N GLY A 100 -4.53 16.27 0.42
CA GLY A 100 -3.31 16.33 1.20
C GLY A 100 -3.14 15.27 2.26
N SER A 101 -4.22 14.67 2.75
CA SER A 101 -4.13 13.65 3.81
C SER A 101 -3.44 12.37 3.32
N PRO A 102 -2.41 11.89 4.04
CA PRO A 102 -1.70 10.67 3.69
C PRO A 102 -2.53 9.42 4.02
N HIS A 103 -2.24 8.35 3.30
CA HIS A 103 -2.64 7.00 3.63
C HIS A 103 -1.55 6.04 3.20
N ILE A 104 -1.52 4.86 3.80
CA ILE A 104 -0.61 3.81 3.37
C ILE A 104 -1.38 2.72 2.63
N HIS A 105 -0.74 2.16 1.61
CA HIS A 105 -1.08 0.86 1.06
C HIS A 105 -0.06 -0.14 1.59
N ILE A 106 -0.54 -1.23 2.16
CA ILE A 106 0.30 -2.23 2.81
C ILE A 106 0.02 -3.64 2.28
N LEU A 107 1.08 -4.38 2.03
CA LEU A 107 1.07 -5.82 1.79
C LEU A 107 1.61 -6.52 3.03
N ILE A 108 0.95 -7.58 3.45
CA ILE A 108 1.30 -8.31 4.67
C ILE A 108 1.33 -9.80 4.35
N TRP A 109 2.41 -10.46 4.76
CA TRP A 109 2.57 -11.91 4.72
C TRP A 109 2.43 -12.48 6.12
N ILE A 110 1.60 -13.49 6.29
CA ILE A 110 1.29 -14.15 7.56
C ILE A 110 1.78 -15.59 7.50
N GLU A 111 2.44 -16.02 8.56
CA GLU A 111 2.95 -17.38 8.69
C GLU A 111 1.79 -18.40 8.65
N ASN A 112 1.94 -19.46 7.85
CA ASN A 112 0.95 -20.53 7.70
C ASN A 112 -0.47 -20.04 7.33
N ALA A 113 -0.60 -18.89 6.70
CA ALA A 113 -1.89 -18.45 6.17
C ALA A 113 -2.27 -19.31 4.95
N PRO A 114 -3.56 -19.66 4.80
CA PRO A 114 -4.00 -20.41 3.61
C PRO A 114 -3.85 -19.55 2.35
N VAL A 115 -3.63 -20.21 1.22
CA VAL A 115 -3.46 -19.59 -0.10
C VAL A 115 -4.61 -20.02 -1.00
N TYR A 116 -5.35 -19.05 -1.53
CA TYR A 116 -6.44 -19.31 -2.46
C TYR A 116 -5.95 -20.12 -3.68
N GLU A 117 -6.77 -21.04 -4.18
CA GLU A 117 -6.48 -22.02 -5.24
C GLU A 117 -5.49 -23.14 -4.85
N SER A 118 -4.74 -23.00 -3.75
CA SER A 118 -3.82 -24.03 -3.26
C SER A 118 -4.45 -24.81 -2.09
N ASP A 119 -5.10 -24.08 -1.20
CA ASP A 119 -5.81 -24.66 -0.04
C ASP A 119 -7.33 -24.69 -0.30
N SER A 120 -8.09 -25.36 0.58
CA SER A 120 -9.54 -25.43 0.43
C SER A 120 -10.19 -24.07 0.63
N ASN A 121 -11.30 -23.81 -0.09
CA ASN A 121 -12.07 -22.57 0.12
C ASN A 121 -12.59 -22.44 1.55
N GLU A 122 -12.88 -23.57 2.19
CA GLU A 122 -13.34 -23.65 3.58
C GLU A 122 -12.25 -23.13 4.53
N ASP A 123 -11.00 -23.53 4.34
CA ASP A 123 -9.87 -23.06 5.17
C ASP A 123 -9.62 -21.56 4.96
N VAL A 124 -9.67 -21.09 3.71
CA VAL A 124 -9.52 -19.67 3.38
C VAL A 124 -10.64 -18.85 4.02
N VAL A 125 -11.89 -19.30 3.92
CA VAL A 125 -13.05 -18.62 4.53
C VAL A 125 -12.94 -18.61 6.05
N ALA A 126 -12.59 -19.73 6.68
CA ALA A 126 -12.41 -19.82 8.13
C ALA A 126 -11.30 -18.87 8.61
N PHE A 127 -10.22 -18.76 7.85
CA PHE A 127 -9.14 -17.81 8.15
C PHE A 127 -9.62 -16.35 8.03
N ILE A 128 -10.40 -16.01 7.00
CA ILE A 128 -10.95 -14.66 6.83
C ILE A 128 -11.90 -14.33 7.99
N ASP A 129 -12.84 -15.21 8.33
CA ASP A 129 -13.83 -15.01 9.38
C ASP A 129 -13.21 -14.88 10.79
N LYS A 130 -12.01 -15.44 10.98
CA LYS A 130 -11.28 -15.28 12.23
C LYS A 130 -10.86 -13.84 12.49
N TYR A 131 -10.55 -13.08 11.43
CA TYR A 131 -9.95 -11.74 11.56
C TYR A 131 -10.85 -10.61 11.06
N VAL A 132 -11.69 -10.86 10.05
CA VAL A 132 -12.48 -9.83 9.37
C VAL A 132 -13.95 -9.96 9.70
N SER A 133 -14.56 -8.86 10.06
CA SER A 133 -16.00 -8.72 10.31
C SER A 133 -16.56 -7.52 9.57
N CYS A 134 -17.87 -7.49 9.36
CA CYS A 134 -18.60 -6.30 8.93
C CYS A 134 -19.84 -6.05 9.80
N SER A 135 -19.87 -6.63 11.01
CA SER A 135 -21.02 -6.49 11.92
C SER A 135 -21.02 -5.14 12.63
N LEU A 136 -22.24 -4.61 12.82
CA LEU A 136 -22.50 -3.47 13.70
C LEU A 136 -22.47 -3.97 15.16
N SER A 137 -21.34 -3.78 15.84
CA SER A 137 -21.19 -4.17 17.25
C SER A 137 -21.80 -3.11 18.16
N GLU A 138 -22.64 -3.51 19.11
CA GLU A 138 -23.24 -2.59 20.10
C GLU A 138 -22.18 -1.94 21.01
N ASN A 139 -21.08 -2.63 21.27
CA ASN A 139 -20.04 -2.17 22.20
C ASN A 139 -19.03 -1.18 21.59
N ASP A 140 -18.91 -1.13 20.25
CA ASP A 140 -17.88 -0.33 19.55
C ASP A 140 -18.50 0.60 18.50
N THR A 141 -19.73 1.03 18.67
CA THR A 141 -20.55 1.73 17.67
C THR A 141 -19.84 2.97 17.08
N SER A 142 -19.15 3.75 17.91
CA SER A 142 -18.45 4.96 17.46
C SER A 142 -17.29 4.65 16.50
N LEU A 143 -16.51 3.61 16.76
CA LEU A 143 -15.40 3.18 15.93
C LEU A 143 -15.90 2.48 14.65
N VAL A 144 -16.92 1.60 14.76
CA VAL A 144 -17.50 0.92 13.60
C VAL A 144 -18.15 1.92 12.64
N ASN A 145 -18.67 3.03 13.12
CA ASN A 145 -19.20 4.12 12.29
C ASN A 145 -18.13 4.71 11.34
N LEU A 146 -16.84 4.59 11.65
CA LEU A 146 -15.74 4.97 10.75
C LEU A 146 -15.66 4.05 9.53
N GLN A 147 -16.22 2.84 9.61
CA GLN A 147 -16.28 1.84 8.54
C GLN A 147 -17.59 1.87 7.76
N VAL A 148 -18.56 2.67 8.20
CA VAL A 148 -19.84 2.81 7.49
C VAL A 148 -19.68 3.73 6.28
N HIS A 149 -19.88 3.19 5.09
CA HIS A 149 -19.79 3.95 3.85
C HIS A 149 -20.92 4.98 3.73
N LYS A 150 -20.55 6.24 3.65
CA LYS A 150 -21.44 7.37 3.35
C LYS A 150 -21.20 7.83 1.91
N HIS A 151 -22.27 7.85 1.10
CA HIS A 151 -22.15 8.34 -0.27
C HIS A 151 -21.73 9.81 -0.31
N SER A 152 -20.82 10.12 -1.21
CA SER A 152 -20.30 11.47 -1.43
C SER A 152 -20.11 11.74 -2.93
N LYS A 153 -19.84 13.00 -3.28
CA LYS A 153 -19.50 13.38 -4.66
C LYS A 153 -18.28 12.61 -5.21
N THR A 154 -17.42 12.10 -4.33
CA THR A 154 -16.22 11.34 -4.73
C THR A 154 -16.53 9.90 -5.10
N CYS A 155 -17.48 9.24 -4.45
CA CYS A 155 -17.89 7.88 -4.79
C CYS A 155 -18.95 7.83 -5.91
N ARG A 156 -19.72 8.90 -6.08
CA ARG A 156 -20.72 9.08 -7.17
C ARG A 156 -20.29 10.19 -8.11
N LYS A 157 -19.23 9.92 -8.91
CA LYS A 157 -18.68 10.93 -9.83
C LYS A 157 -19.73 11.40 -10.85
N LYS A 158 -19.79 12.70 -11.06
CA LYS A 158 -20.70 13.33 -12.03
C LYS A 158 -22.19 12.99 -11.80
N GLY A 159 -22.59 12.72 -10.56
CA GLY A 159 -23.97 12.35 -10.23
C GLY A 159 -24.36 10.93 -10.66
N HIS A 160 -23.42 10.08 -10.99
CA HIS A 160 -23.71 8.70 -11.36
C HIS A 160 -24.42 7.97 -10.22
N PRO A 161 -25.53 7.26 -10.49
CA PRO A 161 -26.32 6.60 -9.44
C PRO A 161 -25.55 5.47 -8.73
N ILE A 162 -24.63 4.82 -9.43
CA ILE A 162 -23.85 3.68 -8.93
C ILE A 162 -22.63 4.16 -8.16
N CYS A 163 -22.45 3.64 -6.95
CA CYS A 163 -21.27 3.86 -6.16
C CYS A 163 -20.05 3.14 -6.76
N ARG A 164 -18.96 3.86 -7.00
CA ARG A 164 -17.72 3.26 -7.55
C ARG A 164 -17.07 2.20 -6.65
N PHE A 165 -17.44 2.17 -5.37
CA PHE A 165 -16.96 1.19 -4.40
C PHE A 165 -17.92 0.00 -4.23
N GLY A 166 -18.99 -0.05 -5.02
CA GLY A 166 -19.97 -1.15 -5.01
C GLY A 166 -20.94 -1.15 -3.84
N PHE A 167 -20.97 -0.08 -3.01
CA PHE A 167 -21.96 0.03 -1.94
C PHE A 167 -23.36 0.43 -2.46
N PRO A 168 -24.42 -0.11 -1.83
CA PRO A 168 -24.44 -1.09 -0.73
C PRO A 168 -23.99 -2.48 -1.17
N LEU A 169 -23.31 -3.21 -0.26
CA LEU A 169 -22.87 -4.57 -0.50
C LEU A 169 -24.03 -5.56 -0.25
N PRO A 170 -24.12 -6.64 -1.02
CA PRO A 170 -25.23 -7.59 -0.87
C PRO A 170 -25.17 -8.33 0.48
N PRO A 171 -26.31 -8.54 1.18
CA PRO A 171 -26.40 -9.43 2.32
C PRO A 171 -25.93 -10.84 1.98
N MET A 172 -25.33 -11.55 2.95
CA MET A 172 -24.82 -12.91 2.77
C MET A 172 -25.06 -13.74 4.01
N LYS A 173 -25.54 -14.97 3.84
CA LYS A 173 -25.80 -15.91 4.94
C LYS A 173 -24.52 -16.37 5.64
N ALA A 174 -23.44 -16.53 4.88
CA ALA A 174 -22.12 -16.92 5.34
C ALA A 174 -21.06 -16.21 4.50
N THR A 175 -19.83 -16.14 4.98
CA THR A 175 -18.70 -15.70 4.18
C THR A 175 -18.41 -16.72 3.09
N VAL A 176 -18.27 -16.24 1.84
CA VAL A 176 -18.04 -17.09 0.68
C VAL A 176 -17.09 -16.43 -0.31
N ILE A 177 -16.38 -17.24 -1.08
CA ILE A 177 -15.63 -16.81 -2.24
C ILE A 177 -16.47 -17.14 -3.48
N LEU A 178 -16.88 -16.10 -4.22
CA LEU A 178 -17.66 -16.24 -5.43
C LEU A 178 -16.81 -15.94 -6.66
N GLU A 179 -16.96 -16.78 -7.66
CA GLU A 179 -16.36 -16.62 -8.98
C GLU A 179 -17.37 -16.08 -10.00
N PRO A 180 -16.94 -15.42 -11.08
CA PRO A 180 -17.82 -15.02 -12.18
C PRO A 180 -18.69 -16.17 -12.68
N LEU A 181 -19.85 -15.85 -13.29
CA LEU A 181 -20.63 -16.83 -14.01
C LEU A 181 -19.85 -17.40 -15.21
N LYS A 182 -20.12 -18.65 -15.56
CA LYS A 182 -19.56 -19.29 -16.75
C LYS A 182 -20.23 -18.73 -18.01
N GLU A 183 -19.54 -18.80 -19.13
CA GLU A 183 -20.03 -18.29 -20.43
C GLU A 183 -21.37 -18.90 -20.89
N ASN A 184 -21.70 -20.09 -20.42
CA ASN A 184 -22.96 -20.79 -20.74
C ASN A 184 -24.16 -20.31 -19.92
N ASP A 185 -23.96 -19.49 -18.90
CA ASP A 185 -25.06 -18.92 -18.09
C ASP A 185 -25.68 -17.73 -18.81
N ASP A 186 -26.96 -17.46 -18.56
CA ASP A 186 -27.64 -16.27 -19.08
C ASP A 186 -27.21 -15.01 -18.28
N ILE A 187 -26.01 -14.54 -18.58
CA ILE A 187 -25.34 -13.44 -17.86
C ILE A 187 -26.18 -12.16 -17.89
N GLU A 188 -26.80 -11.82 -19.02
CA GLU A 188 -27.57 -10.57 -19.16
C GLU A 188 -28.83 -10.60 -18.32
N LYS A 189 -29.52 -11.74 -18.24
CA LYS A 189 -30.67 -11.95 -17.35
C LYS A 189 -30.25 -11.71 -15.89
N TYR A 190 -29.18 -12.34 -15.43
CA TYR A 190 -28.73 -12.23 -14.05
C TYR A 190 -28.17 -10.83 -13.72
N LYS A 191 -27.59 -10.12 -14.67
CA LYS A 191 -27.25 -8.69 -14.49
C LYS A 191 -28.47 -7.79 -14.31
N ALA A 192 -29.57 -8.09 -15.00
CA ALA A 192 -30.82 -7.37 -14.79
C ALA A 192 -31.35 -7.59 -13.36
N ILE A 193 -31.40 -8.86 -12.94
CA ILE A 193 -31.77 -9.24 -11.56
C ILE A 193 -30.85 -8.56 -10.53
N TYR A 194 -29.55 -8.53 -10.77
CA TYR A 194 -28.61 -7.84 -9.86
C TYR A 194 -28.91 -6.34 -9.69
N LYS A 195 -29.36 -5.67 -10.76
CA LYS A 195 -29.76 -4.26 -10.67
C LYS A 195 -31.02 -4.09 -9.81
N GLU A 196 -31.97 -5.00 -9.92
CA GLU A 196 -33.17 -5.01 -9.08
C GLU A 196 -32.79 -5.22 -7.61
N ILE A 197 -31.94 -6.21 -7.31
CA ILE A 197 -31.41 -6.45 -5.97
C ILE A 197 -30.74 -5.18 -5.41
N GLN A 198 -29.91 -4.49 -6.20
CA GLN A 198 -29.22 -3.27 -5.75
C GLN A 198 -30.23 -2.12 -5.46
N ASN A 199 -31.30 -2.01 -6.21
CA ASN A 199 -32.34 -1.03 -5.97
C ASN A 199 -33.09 -1.32 -4.65
N GLU A 200 -33.46 -2.58 -4.43
CA GLU A 200 -34.13 -3.00 -3.19
C GLU A 200 -33.25 -2.76 -1.96
N ILE A 201 -31.96 -3.13 -2.00
CA ILE A 201 -31.03 -2.88 -0.89
C ILE A 201 -30.87 -1.37 -0.61
N ASN A 202 -30.86 -0.52 -1.66
CA ASN A 202 -30.80 0.93 -1.47
C ASN A 202 -32.07 1.48 -0.82
N THR A 203 -33.21 0.92 -1.13
CA THR A 203 -34.54 1.33 -0.59
C THR A 203 -34.66 0.91 0.87
N LEU A 204 -34.32 -0.35 1.16
CA LEU A 204 -34.37 -0.95 2.49
C LEU A 204 -33.55 -0.22 3.54
N HIS A 205 -32.42 0.34 3.14
CA HIS A 205 -31.53 1.04 4.09
C HIS A 205 -32.23 2.19 4.84
N ASN A 206 -33.35 2.69 4.33
CA ASN A 206 -34.16 3.74 4.97
C ASN A 206 -35.36 3.18 5.75
N SER A 207 -35.50 1.86 5.83
CA SER A 207 -36.58 1.19 6.57
C SER A 207 -36.27 1.16 8.07
N GLU A 208 -37.28 1.42 8.91
CA GLU A 208 -37.17 1.37 10.37
C GLU A 208 -36.95 -0.06 10.88
N ASP A 209 -37.41 -1.08 10.14
CA ASP A 209 -37.33 -2.49 10.53
C ASP A 209 -36.07 -3.21 10.06
N ILE A 210 -35.13 -2.52 9.44
CA ILE A 210 -33.94 -3.15 8.83
C ILE A 210 -33.07 -3.91 9.83
N ASP A 211 -33.02 -3.46 11.09
CA ASP A 211 -32.17 -4.07 12.13
C ASP A 211 -32.66 -5.46 12.56
N GLN A 212 -33.96 -5.74 12.39
CA GLN A 212 -34.56 -7.04 12.71
C GLN A 212 -34.59 -7.98 11.49
N MET A 213 -34.31 -7.47 10.30
CA MET A 213 -34.36 -8.25 9.06
C MET A 213 -33.24 -9.27 8.99
N THR A 214 -33.60 -10.54 8.85
CA THR A 214 -32.64 -11.62 8.59
C THR A 214 -32.34 -11.76 7.10
N TYR A 215 -31.31 -12.54 6.77
CA TYR A 215 -31.01 -12.88 5.37
C TYR A 215 -32.18 -13.62 4.69
N ASP A 216 -32.76 -14.60 5.37
CA ASP A 216 -33.85 -15.39 4.81
C ASP A 216 -35.08 -14.51 4.59
N MET A 217 -35.48 -13.64 5.55
CA MET A 217 -36.56 -12.65 5.35
C MET A 217 -36.28 -11.72 4.16
N PHE A 218 -35.04 -11.29 3.97
CA PHE A 218 -34.67 -10.45 2.82
C PHE A 218 -34.91 -11.18 1.49
N LEU A 219 -34.56 -12.46 1.39
CA LEU A 219 -34.77 -13.23 0.16
C LEU A 219 -36.25 -13.55 -0.06
N ASP A 220 -37.00 -13.97 0.99
CA ASP A 220 -38.33 -14.48 0.87
C ASP A 220 -39.36 -13.34 0.77
N ASP A 221 -39.26 -12.34 1.66
CA ASP A 221 -40.31 -11.31 1.78
C ASP A 221 -40.03 -10.11 0.84
N VAL A 222 -38.77 -9.76 0.62
CA VAL A 222 -38.42 -8.57 -0.18
C VAL A 222 -38.14 -8.94 -1.63
N LEU A 223 -37.23 -9.88 -1.87
CA LEU A 223 -36.78 -10.23 -3.22
C LEU A 223 -37.70 -11.31 -3.87
N GLN A 224 -38.41 -12.10 -3.07
CA GLN A 224 -39.21 -13.24 -3.53
C GLN A 224 -38.39 -14.17 -4.43
N MET A 225 -37.16 -14.48 -3.99
CA MET A 225 -36.15 -15.17 -4.80
C MET A 225 -35.47 -16.26 -3.98
N ASN A 226 -35.09 -17.34 -4.61
CA ASN A 226 -34.27 -18.36 -3.96
C ASN A 226 -32.79 -17.99 -3.92
N ASP A 227 -32.06 -18.60 -2.99
CA ASP A 227 -30.64 -18.37 -2.76
C ASP A 227 -29.79 -18.60 -4.02
N GLU A 228 -30.09 -19.64 -4.82
CA GLU A 228 -29.34 -19.98 -6.04
C GLU A 228 -29.39 -18.83 -7.07
N ASN A 229 -30.58 -18.28 -7.33
CA ASN A 229 -30.74 -17.15 -8.27
C ASN A 229 -30.12 -15.87 -7.74
N TYR A 230 -30.22 -15.65 -6.42
CA TYR A 230 -29.55 -14.53 -5.76
C TYR A 230 -28.03 -14.58 -5.92
N ILE A 231 -27.42 -15.72 -5.64
CA ILE A 231 -25.98 -15.91 -5.81
C ILE A 231 -25.56 -15.79 -7.28
N LYS A 232 -26.33 -16.35 -8.23
CA LYS A 232 -26.07 -16.18 -9.67
C LYS A 232 -26.14 -14.73 -10.09
N ALA A 233 -27.08 -13.97 -9.57
CA ALA A 233 -27.19 -12.53 -9.85
C ALA A 233 -25.95 -11.77 -9.36
N ILE A 234 -25.45 -12.05 -8.15
CA ILE A 234 -24.20 -11.44 -7.64
C ILE A 234 -23.01 -11.82 -8.53
N ARG A 235 -22.88 -13.10 -8.87
CA ARG A 235 -21.79 -13.63 -9.72
C ARG A 235 -21.77 -13.02 -11.12
N SER A 236 -22.93 -12.63 -11.68
CA SER A 236 -23.02 -12.02 -13.00
C SER A 236 -22.30 -10.67 -13.11
N ASN A 237 -22.06 -10.01 -12.00
CA ASN A 237 -21.38 -8.70 -11.95
C ASN A 237 -19.90 -8.80 -11.57
N LEU A 238 -19.36 -10.00 -11.43
CA LEU A 238 -17.96 -10.23 -11.09
C LEU A 238 -17.08 -10.32 -12.35
N SER A 239 -15.87 -9.79 -12.24
CA SER A 239 -14.81 -9.92 -13.25
C SER A 239 -13.71 -10.91 -12.85
N GLY A 240 -13.72 -11.36 -11.60
CA GLY A 240 -12.78 -12.32 -11.02
C GLY A 240 -13.30 -12.81 -9.67
N PRO A 241 -12.59 -13.71 -9.00
CA PRO A 241 -12.98 -14.21 -7.68
C PRO A 241 -13.03 -13.08 -6.66
N LYS A 242 -14.03 -13.12 -5.77
CA LYS A 242 -14.23 -12.09 -4.74
C LYS A 242 -14.78 -12.69 -3.46
N VAL A 243 -14.25 -12.22 -2.33
CA VAL A 243 -14.77 -12.55 -0.99
C VAL A 243 -16.02 -11.72 -0.70
N PHE A 244 -17.08 -12.39 -0.26
CA PHE A 244 -18.27 -11.78 0.32
C PHE A 244 -18.38 -12.21 1.77
N LEU A 245 -18.30 -11.26 2.68
CA LEU A 245 -18.41 -11.51 4.12
C LEU A 245 -19.88 -11.80 4.51
N LYS A 246 -20.08 -12.66 5.50
CA LYS A 246 -21.36 -12.82 6.17
C LYS A 246 -21.88 -11.44 6.59
N ARG A 247 -23.12 -11.10 6.17
CA ARG A 247 -23.63 -9.73 6.26
C ARG A 247 -25.15 -9.73 6.41
N LYS A 248 -25.67 -9.05 7.41
CA LYS A 248 -27.11 -8.78 7.56
C LYS A 248 -27.56 -7.64 6.64
N PRO A 249 -28.88 -7.53 6.36
CA PRO A 249 -29.42 -6.39 5.63
C PRO A 249 -29.09 -5.01 6.24
N SER A 250 -29.02 -4.88 7.58
CA SER A 250 -28.64 -3.64 8.26
C SER A 250 -27.15 -3.27 8.06
N GLU A 251 -26.30 -4.22 7.66
CA GLU A 251 -24.84 -4.05 7.57
C GLU A 251 -24.35 -3.78 6.13
N VAL A 252 -25.26 -3.59 5.16
CA VAL A 252 -24.93 -3.44 3.72
C VAL A 252 -24.01 -2.27 3.38
N ARG A 253 -23.85 -1.32 4.29
CA ARG A 253 -22.96 -0.18 4.14
C ARG A 253 -21.68 -0.27 4.99
N VAL A 254 -21.55 -1.30 5.82
CA VAL A 254 -20.34 -1.49 6.64
C VAL A 254 -19.25 -2.09 5.78
N ASN A 255 -18.09 -1.44 5.70
CA ASN A 255 -16.91 -2.06 5.10
C ASN A 255 -16.38 -3.18 5.98
N GLY A 256 -15.74 -4.19 5.39
CA GLY A 256 -15.04 -5.21 6.17
C GLY A 256 -13.92 -4.59 7.01
N TYR A 257 -13.82 -4.98 8.27
CA TYR A 257 -12.81 -4.46 9.19
C TYR A 257 -12.26 -5.54 10.11
N MET A 258 -11.03 -5.34 10.55
CA MET A 258 -10.41 -6.12 11.62
C MET A 258 -10.54 -5.34 12.92
N LYS A 259 -11.21 -5.93 13.93
CA LYS A 259 -11.54 -5.24 15.19
C LYS A 259 -10.30 -4.66 15.90
N THR A 260 -9.24 -5.45 16.02
CA THR A 260 -8.00 -5.01 16.68
C THR A 260 -7.34 -3.86 15.91
N VAL A 261 -7.33 -3.93 14.57
CA VAL A 261 -6.81 -2.84 13.72
C VAL A 261 -7.65 -1.59 13.89
N LEU A 262 -8.98 -1.70 13.91
CA LEU A 262 -9.87 -0.56 14.08
C LEU A 262 -9.65 0.17 15.41
N ILE A 263 -9.53 -0.59 16.51
CA ILE A 263 -9.26 -0.05 17.83
C ILE A 263 -7.91 0.67 17.89
N ALA A 264 -6.87 0.07 17.32
CA ALA A 264 -5.51 0.63 17.35
C ALA A 264 -5.34 1.82 16.41
N TRP A 265 -5.91 1.74 15.20
CA TRP A 265 -5.74 2.77 14.17
C TRP A 265 -6.67 3.97 14.34
N GLN A 266 -7.91 3.73 14.80
CA GLN A 266 -8.94 4.75 15.05
C GLN A 266 -9.26 5.62 13.81
N ALA A 267 -9.23 4.99 12.65
CA ALA A 267 -9.59 5.62 11.38
C ALA A 267 -10.08 4.56 10.39
N ASN A 268 -10.60 5.03 9.26
CA ASN A 268 -11.01 4.11 8.20
C ASN A 268 -9.81 3.29 7.69
N HIS A 269 -10.03 1.99 7.62
CA HIS A 269 -9.10 1.05 7.00
C HIS A 269 -9.87 0.07 6.12
N ASP A 270 -9.17 -0.52 5.17
CA ASP A 270 -9.64 -1.59 4.33
C ASP A 270 -8.54 -2.65 4.28
N LEU A 271 -8.82 -3.84 4.79
CA LEU A 271 -7.92 -4.98 4.79
C LEU A 271 -8.63 -6.15 4.13
N GLN A 272 -8.12 -6.58 3.00
CA GLN A 272 -8.70 -7.62 2.16
C GLN A 272 -7.75 -8.80 2.04
N PHE A 273 -8.30 -10.00 2.11
CA PHE A 273 -7.55 -11.21 1.78
C PHE A 273 -7.23 -11.23 0.28
N VAL A 274 -5.99 -11.52 -0.06
CA VAL A 274 -5.51 -11.45 -1.44
C VAL A 274 -5.82 -12.76 -2.15
N LEU A 275 -6.69 -12.68 -3.17
CA LEU A 275 -7.04 -13.83 -4.02
C LEU A 275 -6.19 -13.86 -5.30
N ASP A 276 -5.68 -12.72 -5.76
CA ASP A 276 -4.92 -12.58 -7.01
C ASP A 276 -3.68 -11.69 -6.80
N ALA A 277 -2.50 -12.32 -6.88
CA ALA A 277 -1.21 -11.64 -6.75
C ALA A 277 -0.98 -10.60 -7.85
N PHE A 278 -1.40 -10.92 -9.08
CA PHE A 278 -1.18 -10.04 -10.23
C PHE A 278 -2.02 -8.76 -10.11
N ALA A 279 -3.31 -8.91 -9.78
CA ALA A 279 -4.18 -7.76 -9.54
C ALA A 279 -3.65 -6.86 -8.41
N CYS A 280 -3.16 -7.45 -7.33
CA CYS A 280 -2.55 -6.74 -6.22
C CYS A 280 -1.28 -5.98 -6.65
N ALA A 281 -0.37 -6.63 -7.37
CA ALA A 281 0.85 -6.03 -7.89
C ALA A 281 0.55 -4.88 -8.87
N VAL A 282 -0.37 -5.08 -9.81
CA VAL A 282 -0.81 -4.06 -10.77
C VAL A 282 -1.41 -2.86 -10.05
N TYR A 283 -2.23 -3.10 -9.03
CA TYR A 283 -2.80 -2.03 -8.21
C TYR A 283 -1.70 -1.16 -7.60
N ILE A 284 -0.73 -1.75 -6.89
CA ILE A 284 0.37 -1.02 -6.25
C ILE A 284 1.21 -0.28 -7.29
N VAL A 285 1.60 -0.94 -8.38
CA VAL A 285 2.39 -0.31 -9.46
C VAL A 285 1.63 0.87 -10.09
N SER A 286 0.32 0.74 -10.29
CA SER A 286 -0.50 1.82 -10.83
C SER A 286 -0.53 3.06 -9.92
N TYR A 287 -0.42 2.88 -8.61
CA TYR A 287 -0.31 3.98 -7.64
C TYR A 287 1.10 4.56 -7.57
N ILE A 288 2.13 3.73 -7.75
CA ILE A 288 3.52 4.21 -7.84
C ILE A 288 3.74 5.05 -9.10
N SER A 289 3.16 4.62 -10.21
CA SER A 289 3.31 5.25 -11.53
C SER A 289 2.22 6.27 -11.87
N LYS A 290 1.34 6.58 -10.92
CA LYS A 290 0.21 7.49 -11.14
C LYS A 290 0.71 8.90 -11.42
N SER A 291 0.97 9.19 -12.69
CA SER A 291 1.15 10.57 -13.14
C SER A 291 -0.12 11.37 -12.82
N GLN A 292 0.05 12.62 -12.46
CA GLN A 292 -1.10 13.52 -12.27
C GLN A 292 -1.93 13.53 -13.56
N LYS A 293 -3.25 13.43 -13.40
CA LYS A 293 -4.17 13.44 -14.55
C LYS A 293 -3.93 14.69 -15.40
N GLY A 294 -3.68 14.48 -16.69
CA GLY A 294 -3.40 15.57 -17.62
C GLY A 294 -1.91 15.88 -17.82
N MET A 295 -1.00 15.29 -17.04
CA MET A 295 0.44 15.57 -17.16
C MET A 295 0.97 15.27 -18.57
N SER A 296 0.58 14.14 -19.17
CA SER A 296 0.97 13.83 -20.56
C SER A 296 0.49 14.89 -21.55
N ALA A 297 -0.76 15.34 -21.43
CA ALA A 297 -1.31 16.38 -22.28
C ALA A 297 -0.62 17.73 -22.07
N LEU A 298 -0.28 18.06 -20.81
CA LEU A 298 0.47 19.29 -20.47
C LEU A 298 1.90 19.24 -21.04
N LEU A 299 2.59 18.12 -20.93
CA LEU A 299 3.92 17.93 -21.51
C LEU A 299 3.90 17.97 -23.03
N ASP A 300 2.89 17.38 -23.67
CA ASP A 300 2.69 17.44 -25.12
C ASP A 300 2.43 18.89 -25.59
N GLN A 301 1.65 19.63 -24.82
CA GLN A 301 1.41 21.06 -25.10
C GLN A 301 2.70 21.87 -24.92
N ALA A 302 3.43 21.71 -23.82
CA ALA A 302 4.70 22.39 -23.59
C ALA A 302 5.74 22.06 -24.65
N ALA A 303 5.78 20.80 -25.12
CA ALA A 303 6.66 20.38 -26.22
C ALA A 303 6.26 21.03 -27.56
N LYS A 304 4.96 21.16 -27.85
CA LYS A 304 4.47 21.88 -29.04
C LYS A 304 4.83 23.36 -28.99
N GLU A 305 4.59 24.02 -27.86
CA GLU A 305 4.93 25.44 -27.65
C GLU A 305 6.45 25.68 -27.78
N ALA A 306 7.28 24.82 -27.20
CA ALA A 306 8.73 24.90 -27.32
C ALA A 306 9.22 24.74 -28.78
N ARG A 307 8.60 23.86 -29.57
CA ARG A 307 8.92 23.69 -31.00
C ARG A 307 8.47 24.87 -31.84
N GLN A 308 7.29 25.43 -31.58
CA GLN A 308 6.77 26.61 -32.27
C GLN A 308 7.57 27.88 -32.00
N GLY A 309 8.16 27.99 -30.81
CA GLY A 309 8.99 29.09 -30.41
C GLY A 309 10.40 29.12 -31.03
N ASN A 310 10.73 28.16 -31.89
CA ASN A 310 12.02 28.06 -32.55
C ASN A 310 13.24 28.06 -31.63
N LEU A 311 13.05 27.55 -30.39
CA LEU A 311 14.07 27.44 -29.36
C LEU A 311 15.08 26.35 -29.69
N ASP A 312 16.34 26.56 -29.30
CA ASP A 312 17.32 25.48 -29.33
C ASP A 312 16.96 24.34 -28.36
N LEU A 313 17.58 23.18 -28.53
CA LEU A 313 17.27 21.98 -27.74
C LEU A 313 17.40 22.21 -26.23
N LYS A 314 18.39 22.97 -25.79
CA LYS A 314 18.61 23.28 -24.37
C LYS A 314 17.49 24.13 -23.79
N HIS A 315 17.04 25.14 -24.53
CA HIS A 315 15.91 25.97 -24.14
C HIS A 315 14.59 25.21 -24.17
N GLN A 316 14.39 24.32 -25.17
CA GLN A 316 13.21 23.44 -25.23
C GLN A 316 13.13 22.53 -24.01
N VAL A 317 14.23 21.84 -23.62
CA VAL A 317 14.29 20.98 -22.44
C VAL A 317 14.03 21.78 -21.16
N ARG A 318 14.63 22.97 -21.03
CA ARG A 318 14.39 23.86 -19.89
C ARG A 318 12.92 24.32 -19.81
N HIS A 319 12.31 24.70 -20.95
CA HIS A 319 10.91 25.09 -21.01
C HIS A 319 9.98 23.96 -20.58
N ILE A 320 10.17 22.76 -21.11
CA ILE A 320 9.39 21.57 -20.75
C ILE A 320 9.58 21.23 -19.28
N GLY A 321 10.81 21.28 -18.77
CA GLY A 321 11.13 21.04 -17.36
C GLY A 321 10.49 22.04 -16.42
N ASN A 322 10.56 23.34 -16.74
CA ASN A 322 9.89 24.39 -15.95
C ASN A 322 8.37 24.23 -15.96
N TYR A 323 7.80 23.92 -17.13
CA TYR A 323 6.36 23.72 -17.27
C TYR A 323 5.90 22.50 -16.46
N PHE A 324 6.66 21.41 -16.51
CA PHE A 324 6.42 20.21 -15.68
C PHE A 324 6.46 20.57 -14.20
N SER A 325 7.54 21.19 -13.73
CA SER A 325 7.74 21.52 -12.31
C SER A 325 6.68 22.47 -11.77
N ASN A 326 6.21 23.42 -12.58
CA ASN A 326 5.17 24.37 -12.19
C ASN A 326 3.75 23.80 -12.26
N SER A 327 3.55 22.68 -12.98
CA SER A 327 2.23 22.06 -13.17
C SER A 327 1.97 20.87 -12.24
N VAL A 328 2.96 20.45 -11.45
CA VAL A 328 2.81 19.39 -10.46
C VAL A 328 2.14 19.98 -9.21
N GLU A 329 0.91 19.55 -8.95
CA GLU A 329 0.22 19.86 -7.71
C GLU A 329 0.73 18.94 -6.59
N THR A 330 1.43 19.50 -5.62
CA THR A 330 1.92 18.80 -4.43
C THR A 330 1.18 19.34 -3.22
N SER A 331 0.62 18.46 -2.40
CA SER A 331 -0.02 18.87 -1.15
C SER A 331 1.02 19.33 -0.13
N ALA A 332 0.61 20.14 0.86
CA ALA A 332 1.53 20.62 1.89
C ALA A 332 2.13 19.47 2.72
N GLN A 333 1.36 18.42 3.00
CA GLN A 333 1.85 17.22 3.72
C GLN A 333 2.80 16.39 2.86
N GLU A 334 2.53 16.24 1.56
CA GLU A 334 3.43 15.59 0.62
C GLU A 334 4.75 16.36 0.48
N ALA A 335 4.68 17.69 0.34
CA ALA A 335 5.86 18.55 0.31
C ALA A 335 6.70 18.41 1.59
N THR A 336 6.06 18.24 2.74
CA THR A 336 6.74 17.98 4.02
C THR A 336 7.51 16.66 3.98
N TYR A 337 6.88 15.57 3.51
CA TYR A 337 7.56 14.27 3.38
C TYR A 337 8.78 14.36 2.48
N LEU A 338 8.67 15.04 1.34
CA LEU A 338 9.77 15.20 0.39
C LEU A 338 10.90 16.07 0.97
N THR A 339 10.56 17.20 1.59
CA THR A 339 11.53 18.16 2.13
C THR A 339 12.28 17.60 3.34
N LEU A 340 11.58 16.88 4.22
CA LEU A 340 12.17 16.23 5.40
C LEU A 340 12.75 14.85 5.09
N GLN A 341 12.75 14.43 3.83
CA GLN A 341 13.22 13.11 3.40
C GLN A 341 12.58 11.94 4.18
N MET A 342 11.31 12.10 4.56
CA MET A 342 10.58 11.06 5.27
C MET A 342 10.34 9.85 4.33
N PRO A 343 10.42 8.61 4.84
CA PRO A 343 10.33 7.43 3.99
C PRO A 343 8.92 7.27 3.41
N LEU A 344 8.82 7.27 2.08
CA LEU A 344 7.58 6.99 1.38
C LEU A 344 7.27 5.49 1.27
N THR A 345 8.26 4.64 1.52
CA THR A 345 8.13 3.18 1.47
C THR A 345 8.93 2.54 2.59
N LYS A 346 8.44 1.43 3.12
CA LYS A 346 9.20 0.59 4.05
C LYS A 346 8.84 -0.88 3.84
N ALA A 347 9.83 -1.73 4.00
CA ALA A 347 9.68 -3.18 3.89
C ALA A 347 10.48 -3.87 5.00
N THR A 348 10.15 -5.11 5.31
CA THR A 348 10.96 -5.99 6.15
C THR A 348 12.24 -6.43 5.43
N ARG A 349 12.19 -6.47 4.11
CA ARG A 349 13.32 -6.88 3.27
C ARG A 349 14.04 -5.66 2.70
N GLN A 350 15.35 -5.75 2.64
CA GLN A 350 16.17 -4.77 1.96
C GLN A 350 15.93 -4.83 0.45
N VAL A 351 15.90 -3.67 -0.21
CA VAL A 351 15.77 -3.56 -1.66
C VAL A 351 17.14 -3.24 -2.25
N VAL A 352 17.62 -4.12 -3.12
CA VAL A 352 18.85 -3.91 -3.86
C VAL A 352 18.49 -3.59 -5.32
N PHE A 353 19.00 -2.47 -5.81
CA PHE A 353 18.84 -2.09 -7.21
C PHE A 353 19.95 -2.66 -8.07
N ILE A 354 19.60 -3.45 -9.07
CA ILE A 354 20.53 -4.01 -10.05
C ILE A 354 20.23 -3.42 -11.41
N ASN A 355 21.19 -2.74 -12.02
CA ASN A 355 21.04 -2.22 -13.38
C ASN A 355 21.22 -3.34 -14.41
N THR A 356 20.10 -3.91 -14.86
CA THR A 356 20.05 -4.97 -15.88
C THR A 356 19.93 -4.45 -17.31
N SER A 357 20.08 -3.16 -17.55
CA SER A 357 20.08 -2.58 -18.91
C SER A 357 21.13 -3.23 -19.80
N PRO A 358 20.97 -3.24 -21.13
CA PRO A 358 22.02 -3.69 -22.05
C PRO A 358 23.36 -3.00 -21.77
N GLN A 359 24.48 -3.71 -21.92
CA GLN A 359 25.81 -3.24 -21.55
C GLN A 359 26.15 -1.84 -22.06
N HIS A 360 25.79 -1.53 -23.32
CA HIS A 360 26.03 -0.22 -23.95
C HIS A 360 25.16 0.93 -23.38
N LYS A 361 24.16 0.62 -22.55
CA LYS A 361 23.27 1.60 -21.90
C LYS A 361 23.45 1.65 -20.38
N ARG A 362 24.33 0.79 -19.82
CA ARG A 362 24.57 0.81 -18.37
C ARG A 362 25.46 1.98 -17.99
N THR A 363 25.07 2.65 -16.93
CA THR A 363 25.97 3.50 -16.17
C THR A 363 26.69 2.64 -15.13
N PHE A 364 27.99 2.83 -14.96
CA PHE A 364 28.80 2.11 -13.98
C PHE A 364 29.76 3.07 -13.32
N LEU A 365 30.17 2.73 -12.10
CA LEU A 365 31.20 3.46 -11.38
C LEU A 365 32.57 3.08 -11.95
N LEU A 366 33.47 4.04 -12.04
CA LEU A 366 34.88 3.79 -12.37
C LEU A 366 35.61 3.32 -11.13
N LYS A 367 36.70 2.57 -11.35
CA LYS A 367 37.65 2.27 -10.30
C LYS A 367 38.23 3.58 -9.73
N GLN A 368 38.65 3.53 -8.48
CA GLN A 368 39.35 4.67 -7.86
C GLN A 368 40.57 5.09 -8.64
N SER A 369 40.96 6.37 -8.59
CA SER A 369 42.09 6.92 -9.33
C SER A 369 43.37 6.15 -9.08
N SER A 370 43.62 5.77 -7.83
CA SER A 370 44.83 4.96 -7.44
C SER A 370 44.84 3.56 -8.07
N ALA A 371 43.66 2.97 -8.33
CA ALA A 371 43.56 1.69 -9.01
C ALA A 371 43.65 1.84 -10.54
N LEU A 372 43.13 2.93 -11.09
CA LEU A 372 43.22 3.26 -12.52
C LEU A 372 44.68 3.55 -12.94
N GLU A 373 45.43 4.25 -12.09
CA GLU A 373 46.85 4.55 -12.31
C GLU A 373 47.73 3.30 -12.39
N LYS A 374 47.33 2.22 -11.71
CA LYS A 374 48.02 0.93 -11.76
C LYS A 374 47.70 0.08 -12.98
N LEU A 375 46.70 0.49 -13.78
CA LEU A 375 46.33 -0.21 -15.01
C LEU A 375 47.30 0.17 -16.14
N GLY A 376 47.62 -0.79 -16.99
CA GLY A 376 48.40 -0.52 -18.22
C GLY A 376 47.59 0.38 -19.18
N PRO A 377 48.28 1.13 -20.06
CA PRO A 377 47.67 2.12 -20.96
C PRO A 377 46.61 1.54 -21.91
N ASP A 378 46.67 0.24 -22.19
CA ASP A 378 45.74 -0.46 -23.06
C ASP A 378 44.65 -1.23 -22.31
N SER A 379 44.54 -1.07 -20.98
CA SER A 379 43.58 -1.77 -20.18
C SER A 379 42.15 -1.19 -20.39
N THR A 380 41.22 -2.06 -20.68
CA THR A 380 39.80 -1.72 -20.78
C THR A 380 39.04 -1.97 -19.46
N GLU A 381 39.70 -2.48 -18.42
CA GLU A 381 39.09 -2.81 -17.14
C GLU A 381 39.01 -1.60 -16.20
N ILE A 382 38.30 -0.55 -16.65
CA ILE A 382 38.17 0.71 -15.91
C ILE A 382 36.96 0.74 -14.96
N GLU A 383 36.01 -0.20 -15.14
CA GLU A 383 34.83 -0.29 -14.31
C GLU A 383 35.14 -0.87 -12.92
N SER A 384 34.58 -0.30 -11.87
CA SER A 384 34.57 -0.91 -10.55
C SER A 384 33.78 -2.24 -10.56
N ASP A 385 33.99 -3.04 -9.52
CA ASP A 385 33.24 -4.29 -9.37
C ASP A 385 31.76 -4.00 -9.11
N ASN A 386 30.88 -4.88 -9.61
CA ASN A 386 29.43 -4.74 -9.47
C ASN A 386 28.75 -6.13 -9.46
N ASP A 387 27.49 -6.19 -9.01
CA ASP A 387 26.76 -7.44 -8.85
C ASP A 387 26.68 -8.28 -10.12
N ILE A 388 26.62 -7.66 -11.29
CA ILE A 388 26.60 -8.39 -12.57
C ILE A 388 27.96 -9.03 -12.87
N LYS A 389 29.07 -8.31 -12.60
CA LYS A 389 30.41 -8.87 -12.76
C LYS A 389 30.64 -10.01 -11.78
N ARG A 390 30.22 -9.86 -10.52
CA ARG A 390 30.30 -10.91 -9.49
C ARG A 390 29.46 -12.12 -9.88
N TYR A 391 28.23 -11.90 -10.30
CA TYR A 391 27.35 -12.96 -10.79
C TYR A 391 27.96 -13.72 -11.97
N SER A 392 28.59 -13.03 -12.91
CA SER A 392 29.25 -13.69 -14.06
C SER A 392 30.44 -14.57 -13.65
N ARG A 393 31.09 -14.27 -12.54
CA ARG A 393 32.23 -15.01 -11.98
C ARG A 393 31.83 -15.95 -10.84
N ARG A 394 30.52 -16.16 -10.60
CA ARG A 394 30.02 -16.98 -9.50
C ARG A 394 30.62 -18.40 -9.52
N PRO A 395 30.79 -19.01 -8.33
CA PRO A 395 31.28 -20.37 -8.23
C PRO A 395 30.36 -21.38 -8.88
N LYS A 396 30.89 -22.54 -9.26
CA LYS A 396 30.11 -23.62 -9.91
C LYS A 396 28.92 -24.09 -9.10
N GLN A 397 28.98 -24.04 -7.77
CA GLN A 397 27.89 -24.41 -6.87
C GLN A 397 26.64 -23.51 -7.08
N LEU A 398 26.86 -22.28 -7.52
CA LEU A 398 25.80 -21.29 -7.76
C LEU A 398 25.44 -21.13 -9.26
N GLU A 399 25.95 -22.01 -10.11
CA GLU A 399 25.77 -21.91 -11.57
C GLU A 399 24.28 -21.90 -11.98
N ASN A 400 23.44 -22.65 -11.26
CA ASN A 400 22.01 -22.75 -11.52
C ASN A 400 21.18 -21.60 -10.90
N TRP A 401 21.80 -20.72 -10.11
CA TRP A 401 21.13 -19.59 -9.51
C TRP A 401 20.92 -18.48 -10.53
N CYS A 402 19.72 -17.89 -10.54
CA CYS A 402 19.50 -16.68 -11.33
C CYS A 402 20.10 -15.46 -10.61
N LEU A 403 20.27 -14.35 -11.33
CA LEU A 403 20.82 -13.12 -10.76
C LEU A 403 20.01 -12.61 -9.56
N ALA A 404 18.69 -12.76 -9.60
CA ALA A 404 17.83 -12.34 -8.50
C ALA A 404 18.06 -13.18 -7.23
N ASP A 405 18.19 -14.50 -7.37
CA ASP A 405 18.46 -15.40 -6.26
C ASP A 405 19.87 -15.14 -5.70
N TYR A 406 20.86 -14.96 -6.58
CA TYR A 406 22.24 -14.65 -6.20
C TYR A 406 22.30 -13.40 -5.31
N VAL A 407 21.73 -12.28 -5.75
CA VAL A 407 21.80 -11.02 -5.00
C VAL A 407 20.88 -11.02 -3.77
N SER A 408 19.78 -11.80 -3.78
CA SER A 408 18.86 -11.84 -2.65
C SER A 408 19.30 -12.71 -1.49
N GLN A 409 20.16 -13.73 -1.76
CA GLN A 409 20.54 -14.73 -0.77
C GLN A 409 22.00 -14.60 -0.31
N LEU A 410 22.83 -13.88 -1.05
CA LEU A 410 24.24 -13.70 -0.72
C LEU A 410 24.52 -12.27 -0.29
N GLU A 411 25.36 -12.13 0.72
CA GLU A 411 25.87 -10.86 1.19
C GLU A 411 27.39 -10.84 1.05
N LEU A 412 27.94 -9.71 0.57
CA LEU A 412 29.38 -9.53 0.44
C LEU A 412 29.97 -9.27 1.81
N GLN A 413 30.93 -10.08 2.19
CA GLN A 413 31.75 -9.82 3.36
C GLN A 413 33.11 -9.28 2.90
N TYR A 414 33.46 -8.13 3.43
CA TYR A 414 34.81 -7.55 3.25
C TYR A 414 35.72 -8.00 4.39
N PRO A 415 36.94 -8.40 4.13
CA PRO A 415 37.90 -8.74 5.20
C PRO A 415 38.03 -7.52 6.13
N LYS A 416 37.90 -7.76 7.43
CA LYS A 416 38.18 -6.72 8.43
C LYS A 416 39.62 -6.32 8.32
N THR A 417 39.94 -5.07 7.99
CA THR A 417 41.25 -4.49 8.15
C THR A 417 41.64 -4.60 9.62
N SER A 418 42.74 -5.29 9.93
CA SER A 418 43.31 -5.33 11.27
C SER A 418 43.73 -3.92 11.64
N GLU A 419 42.99 -3.27 12.50
CA GLU A 419 43.36 -2.00 13.10
C GLU A 419 44.62 -2.19 13.91
N SER A 420 45.67 -1.48 13.51
CA SER A 420 46.80 -1.20 14.40
C SER A 420 46.32 -0.19 15.45
N SER A 421 46.37 -0.63 16.71
CA SER A 421 46.18 0.22 17.89
C SER A 421 46.98 1.52 17.79
N ASP A 422 46.34 2.67 17.94
CA ASP A 422 46.59 3.67 18.99
C ASP A 422 45.97 5.04 18.65
N HIS A 423 45.43 5.58 19.70
CA HIS A 423 44.98 6.97 19.92
C HIS A 423 43.52 7.35 19.67
N GLU A 424 42.85 7.42 20.83
CA GLU A 424 41.67 8.19 21.11
C GLU A 424 41.82 9.66 20.69
N THR A 425 40.85 10.18 19.95
CA THR A 425 40.38 11.56 20.14
C THR A 425 38.96 11.65 19.54
N GLU A 426 38.02 12.04 20.40
CA GLU A 426 36.69 12.45 20.06
C GLU A 426 36.69 13.57 19.03
N GLN A 427 35.86 13.45 17.99
CA GLN A 427 35.03 14.54 17.46
C GLN A 427 34.13 14.07 16.33
N GLN A 428 32.85 14.09 16.64
CA GLN A 428 31.69 14.52 15.82
C GLN A 428 31.72 14.37 14.29
N GLU A 429 30.75 13.56 13.91
CA GLU A 429 29.75 13.81 12.84
C GLU A 429 30.23 14.36 11.50
N ASN A 430 29.83 13.60 10.57
CA ASN A 430 29.36 13.88 9.21
C ASN A 430 30.30 13.46 8.08
N GLU A 431 29.57 12.77 7.21
CA GLU A 431 29.80 12.61 5.79
C GLU A 431 30.63 11.42 5.35
N SER A 432 29.81 10.59 4.74
CA SER A 432 30.01 9.98 3.44
C SER A 432 30.89 8.75 3.40
N GLU A 433 30.22 7.75 3.09
CA GLU A 433 30.30 6.98 1.84
C GLU A 433 31.67 7.00 1.17
N SER A 434 32.16 5.77 0.98
CA SER A 434 33.08 5.37 -0.05
C SER A 434 34.58 5.58 0.23
N GLU A 435 35.08 4.70 1.03
CA GLU A 435 36.42 4.15 0.74
C GLU A 435 36.29 2.62 0.64
N ASN A 436 35.93 2.17 -0.54
CA ASN A 436 36.01 0.76 -0.87
C ASN A 436 37.45 0.48 -1.31
N GLU A 437 38.25 -0.01 -0.40
CA GLU A 437 39.47 -0.72 -0.75
C GLU A 437 39.07 -1.98 -1.56
N GLU A 438 39.73 -2.20 -2.69
CA GLU A 438 39.70 -3.46 -3.42
C GLU A 438 40.31 -4.56 -2.54
N ALA A 439 39.50 -5.09 -1.63
CA ALA A 439 39.85 -6.34 -0.98
C ALA A 439 39.33 -7.48 -1.87
N ASN A 440 40.18 -8.43 -2.16
CA ASN A 440 39.80 -9.66 -2.82
C ASN A 440 38.69 -10.33 -2.01
N ALA A 441 37.44 -10.19 -2.46
CA ALA A 441 36.28 -10.80 -1.84
C ALA A 441 36.19 -12.26 -2.31
N ASP A 442 36.86 -13.15 -1.63
CA ASP A 442 36.81 -14.58 -1.92
C ASP A 442 35.89 -15.35 -0.96
N VAL A 443 35.22 -14.69 -0.03
CA VAL A 443 34.33 -15.34 0.94
C VAL A 443 32.87 -14.91 0.70
N ILE A 444 32.08 -15.84 0.19
CA ILE A 444 30.66 -15.73 0.07
C ILE A 444 30.04 -16.59 1.18
N GLU A 445 29.45 -15.98 2.21
CA GLU A 445 28.68 -16.71 3.23
C GLU A 445 27.19 -16.64 2.92
N GLU A 446 26.50 -17.78 3.07
CA GLU A 446 25.05 -17.84 3.07
C GLU A 446 24.51 -17.10 4.31
N ASN A 447 23.55 -16.23 4.10
CA ASN A 447 22.93 -15.47 5.17
C ASN A 447 22.02 -16.43 5.97
N ASN A 448 22.53 -17.01 7.06
CA ASN A 448 21.85 -18.02 7.89
C ASN A 448 20.57 -17.52 8.60
N ASN A 449 20.14 -16.27 8.37
CA ASN A 449 18.88 -15.73 8.89
C ASN A 449 17.73 -15.83 7.88
N LYS A 450 17.88 -16.60 6.83
CA LYS A 450 16.84 -16.81 5.81
C LYS A 450 16.44 -18.26 5.75
N ILE A 451 15.40 -18.54 6.49
CA ILE A 451 14.37 -19.58 6.24
C ILE A 451 14.95 -20.99 6.00
N ASP A 452 14.87 -21.81 7.02
CA ASP A 452 14.72 -23.25 6.83
C ASP A 452 13.48 -23.49 5.96
N ILE A 453 13.72 -23.80 4.70
CA ILE A 453 12.69 -24.34 3.82
C ILE A 453 12.76 -25.86 4.00
N THR A 454 11.93 -26.38 4.90
CA THR A 454 11.47 -27.76 4.82
C THR A 454 10.12 -27.79 4.15
#